data_ceb4ab45f16e1a1573597485fb69aeff
#
_entry.id   ceb4ab45f16e1a1573597485fb69aeff
#
_cell.length_a   1.000
_cell.length_b   1.000
_cell.length_c   1.000
_cell.angle_alpha   90.00
_cell.angle_beta   90.00
_cell.angle_gamma   90.00
#
_symmetry.space_group_name_H-M   'P 1'
#
loop_
_entity.id
_entity.type
_entity.pdbx_description
1 polymer ?
#
loop_
_entity_poly.entity_id
_entity_poly.type
_entity_poly.pdbx_seq_one_letter_code
_entity_poly.pdbx_strand_id
1 'polypeptide(L)'
;MDEVKVVVAHSERATLRVGDVFLKVDADQARIDVEVEAMSLAPVPTPEVLWRKPPVLAVAALPGTTLGSLGGPSTGSPAAWAAAGAAIRKLHDAPLPSRPGQAGRSIVALVAELDDECELLVTNGVLPADLVTRNRQVAEAALRPWTPAFTHGDLQIAHVFVDGDEVTGIIDWSEAGQGDALYDLATFTLGHEEHLDDVIVGYGTDVDLDVIRAWWSLRSLLVVRWLVEHGFDPFAPGCEVDVLRSQM
;
A
#
# COMPACT_ATOMS: atom_id res chain seq x y z
N MET A 1 -29.41 10.83 14.37
CA MET A 1 -28.03 11.11 14.80
C MET A 1 -27.18 9.98 14.22
N ASP A 2 -26.26 10.31 13.36
CA ASP A 2 -25.43 9.29 12.73
C ASP A 2 -24.52 8.66 13.77
N GLU A 3 -24.38 7.33 13.70
CA GLU A 3 -23.53 6.57 14.60
C GLU A 3 -22.05 6.88 14.28
N VAL A 4 -21.23 7.08 15.31
CA VAL A 4 -19.79 7.21 15.16
C VAL A 4 -19.18 5.81 15.17
N LYS A 5 -18.55 5.42 14.06
CA LYS A 5 -17.89 4.13 13.94
C LYS A 5 -16.38 4.32 13.90
N VAL A 6 -15.64 3.59 14.73
CA VAL A 6 -14.18 3.49 14.61
C VAL A 6 -13.87 2.55 13.45
N VAL A 7 -13.14 3.05 12.45
CA VAL A 7 -12.70 2.27 11.29
C VAL A 7 -11.37 1.60 11.59
N VAL A 8 -10.40 2.40 12.06
CA VAL A 8 -9.10 1.94 12.52
C VAL A 8 -8.64 2.88 13.64
N ALA A 9 -7.94 2.35 14.64
CA ALA A 9 -7.29 3.16 15.65
C ALA A 9 -6.06 2.43 16.20
N HIS A 10 -4.96 3.16 16.33
CA HIS A 10 -3.76 2.73 17.06
C HIS A 10 -3.12 3.95 17.75
N SER A 11 -1.98 3.79 18.40
CA SER A 11 -1.39 4.82 19.28
C SER A 11 -1.17 6.18 18.61
N GLU A 12 -0.94 6.21 17.29
CA GLU A 12 -0.56 7.43 16.57
C GLU A 12 -1.69 8.06 15.80
N ARG A 13 -2.65 7.26 15.30
CA ARG A 13 -3.74 7.74 14.45
C ARG A 13 -5.04 6.97 14.64
N ALA A 14 -6.14 7.63 14.29
CA ALA A 14 -7.46 7.02 14.23
C ALA A 14 -8.24 7.52 13.04
N THR A 15 -9.05 6.63 12.44
CA THR A 15 -10.04 6.98 11.42
C THR A 15 -11.42 6.66 11.95
N LEU A 16 -12.29 7.67 12.00
CA LEU A 16 -13.68 7.55 12.41
C LEU A 16 -14.58 7.77 11.21
N ARG A 17 -15.72 7.07 11.16
CA ARG A 17 -16.79 7.33 10.19
C ARG A 17 -18.03 7.89 10.88
N VAL A 18 -18.59 8.95 10.31
CA VAL A 18 -19.85 9.57 10.73
C VAL A 18 -20.71 9.81 9.48
N GLY A 19 -21.70 8.96 9.25
CA GLY A 19 -22.45 8.99 7.98
C GLY A 19 -21.55 8.78 6.77
N ASP A 20 -21.52 9.77 5.88
CA ASP A 20 -20.69 9.78 4.67
C ASP A 20 -19.40 10.60 4.82
N VAL A 21 -18.97 10.85 6.05
CA VAL A 21 -17.73 11.58 6.34
C VAL A 21 -16.76 10.69 7.11
N PHE A 22 -15.51 10.70 6.67
CA PHE A 22 -14.41 10.10 7.41
C PHE A 22 -13.55 11.19 8.06
N LEU A 23 -13.28 11.03 9.36
CA LEU A 23 -12.41 11.89 10.14
C LEU A 23 -11.11 11.14 10.41
N LYS A 24 -10.02 11.57 9.80
CA LYS A 24 -8.67 11.07 10.06
C LYS A 24 -8.02 11.98 11.11
N VAL A 25 -7.61 11.40 12.22
CA VAL A 25 -6.88 12.09 13.30
C VAL A 25 -5.48 11.50 13.31
N ASP A 26 -4.46 12.31 13.06
CA ASP A 26 -3.06 11.88 13.03
C ASP A 26 -2.21 12.83 13.89
N ALA A 27 -1.38 12.23 14.76
CA ALA A 27 -0.45 13.01 15.59
C ALA A 27 0.67 13.65 14.75
N ASP A 28 1.01 13.04 13.59
CA ASP A 28 1.96 13.59 12.65
C ASP A 28 1.28 14.44 11.57
N GLN A 29 1.39 15.76 11.74
CA GLN A 29 0.85 16.71 10.80
C GLN A 29 1.44 16.58 9.38
N ALA A 30 2.69 16.12 9.26
CA ALA A 30 3.34 15.96 7.95
C ALA A 30 2.65 14.88 7.10
N ARG A 31 2.14 13.82 7.71
CA ARG A 31 1.36 12.78 7.00
C ARG A 31 0.07 13.34 6.41
N ILE A 32 -0.66 14.17 7.17
CA ILE A 32 -1.87 14.84 6.66
C ILE A 32 -1.53 15.77 5.51
N ASP A 33 -0.40 16.50 5.58
CA ASP A 33 0.06 17.39 4.53
C ASP A 33 0.37 16.62 3.24
N VAL A 34 1.05 15.47 3.37
CA VAL A 34 1.32 14.56 2.24
C VAL A 34 0.02 14.07 1.62
N GLU A 35 -0.92 13.58 2.43
CA GLU A 35 -2.18 13.03 1.95
C GLU A 35 -2.99 14.07 1.16
N VAL A 36 -3.13 15.29 1.70
CA VAL A 36 -3.87 16.37 1.03
C VAL A 36 -3.18 16.81 -0.27
N GLU A 37 -1.84 16.97 -0.25
CA GLU A 37 -1.07 17.31 -1.45
C GLU A 37 -1.20 16.21 -2.51
N ALA A 38 -1.02 14.95 -2.15
CA ALA A 38 -1.10 13.82 -3.06
C ALA A 38 -2.49 13.70 -3.70
N MET A 39 -3.57 13.78 -2.91
CA MET A 39 -4.93 13.77 -3.44
C MET A 39 -5.18 14.92 -4.42
N SER A 40 -4.57 16.09 -4.22
CA SER A 40 -4.73 17.24 -5.14
C SER A 40 -3.98 17.08 -6.46
N LEU A 41 -2.92 16.25 -6.48
CA LEU A 41 -2.07 16.01 -7.65
C LEU A 41 -2.46 14.75 -8.41
N ALA A 42 -3.12 13.80 -7.74
CA ALA A 42 -3.45 12.50 -8.31
C ALA A 42 -4.39 12.62 -9.52
N PRO A 43 -4.06 11.99 -10.67
CA PRO A 43 -4.91 12.02 -11.88
C PRO A 43 -6.03 10.97 -11.85
N VAL A 44 -6.26 10.37 -10.69
CA VAL A 44 -7.30 9.37 -10.43
C VAL A 44 -8.28 9.90 -9.39
N PRO A 45 -9.52 9.38 -9.33
CA PRO A 45 -10.48 9.83 -8.34
C PRO A 45 -9.95 9.65 -6.91
N THR A 46 -10.14 10.66 -6.09
CA THR A 46 -9.77 10.68 -4.65
C THR A 46 -10.95 11.19 -3.82
N PRO A 47 -10.98 10.95 -2.50
CA PRO A 47 -11.98 11.57 -1.65
C PRO A 47 -11.93 13.09 -1.72
N GLU A 48 -13.10 13.74 -1.70
CA GLU A 48 -13.18 15.18 -1.54
C GLU A 48 -12.73 15.58 -0.12
N VAL A 49 -11.78 16.51 -0.02
CA VAL A 49 -11.38 17.12 1.24
C VAL A 49 -12.45 18.12 1.67
N LEU A 50 -13.26 17.77 2.66
CA LEU A 50 -14.34 18.61 3.16
C LEU A 50 -13.81 19.76 4.01
N TRP A 51 -12.88 19.46 4.91
CA TRP A 51 -12.15 20.46 5.68
C TRP A 51 -10.90 19.84 6.33
N ARG A 52 -9.98 20.71 6.70
CA ARG A 52 -8.76 20.36 7.41
C ARG A 52 -8.56 21.30 8.58
N LYS A 53 -8.43 20.76 9.76
CA LYS A 53 -8.08 21.50 10.98
C LYS A 53 -7.19 20.58 11.83
N PRO A 54 -5.87 20.78 11.78
CA PRO A 54 -4.94 19.93 12.52
C PRO A 54 -5.35 19.70 13.96
N PRO A 55 -5.26 18.48 14.47
CA PRO A 55 -4.72 17.26 13.84
C PRO A 55 -5.75 16.44 13.04
N VAL A 56 -6.82 17.04 12.55
CA VAL A 56 -7.95 16.36 11.91
C VAL A 56 -8.06 16.73 10.44
N LEU A 57 -8.24 15.72 9.59
CA LEU A 57 -8.65 15.82 8.19
C LEU A 57 -10.03 15.17 8.02
N ALA A 58 -10.98 15.88 7.43
CA ALA A 58 -12.30 15.35 7.08
C ALA A 58 -12.40 15.16 5.58
N VAL A 59 -12.76 13.95 5.14
CA VAL A 59 -12.95 13.59 3.74
C VAL A 59 -14.31 12.94 3.52
N ALA A 60 -14.86 13.11 2.32
CA ALA A 60 -16.10 12.46 1.92
C ALA A 60 -15.89 10.95 1.68
N ALA A 61 -16.93 10.16 1.91
CA ALA A 61 -16.94 8.75 1.50
C ALA A 61 -16.90 8.65 -0.02
N LEU A 62 -16.14 7.67 -0.53
CA LEU A 62 -16.20 7.29 -1.94
C LEU A 62 -17.43 6.40 -2.22
N PRO A 63 -18.02 6.48 -3.41
CA PRO A 63 -19.03 5.53 -3.85
C PRO A 63 -18.44 4.16 -4.15
N GLY A 64 -19.28 3.13 -4.11
CA GLY A 64 -18.89 1.75 -4.38
C GLY A 64 -18.37 1.00 -3.13
N THR A 65 -17.58 -0.04 -3.38
CA THR A 65 -16.97 -0.90 -2.34
C THR A 65 -15.48 -1.06 -2.60
N THR A 66 -14.72 -1.40 -1.58
CA THR A 66 -13.30 -1.74 -1.78
C THR A 66 -13.15 -3.00 -2.63
N LEU A 67 -12.09 -3.08 -3.41
CA LEU A 67 -11.77 -4.24 -4.25
C LEU A 67 -11.60 -5.52 -3.42
N GLY A 68 -11.25 -5.37 -2.15
CA GLY A 68 -11.15 -6.44 -1.17
C GLY A 68 -10.82 -5.91 0.21
N SER A 69 -10.50 -6.81 1.12
CA SER A 69 -10.00 -6.51 2.47
C SER A 69 -8.65 -7.16 2.69
N LEU A 70 -7.85 -6.58 3.57
CA LEU A 70 -6.58 -7.17 3.99
C LEU A 70 -6.78 -8.58 4.53
N GLY A 71 -5.96 -9.53 4.05
CA GLY A 71 -6.04 -10.93 4.45
C GLY A 71 -7.34 -11.65 4.08
N GLY A 72 -8.16 -11.04 3.22
CA GLY A 72 -9.40 -11.62 2.73
C GLY A 72 -9.40 -11.82 1.21
N PRO A 73 -10.31 -12.66 0.68
CA PRO A 73 -10.44 -12.83 -0.75
C PRO A 73 -10.90 -11.51 -1.40
N SER A 74 -10.41 -11.24 -2.60
CA SER A 74 -10.99 -10.18 -3.42
C SER A 74 -12.38 -10.58 -3.91
N THR A 75 -13.28 -9.60 -3.97
CA THR A 75 -14.61 -9.74 -4.59
C THR A 75 -14.67 -9.10 -5.97
N GLY A 76 -13.57 -8.47 -6.40
CA GLY A 76 -13.47 -7.80 -7.70
C GLY A 76 -13.38 -8.80 -8.86
N SER A 77 -14.01 -8.45 -9.98
CA SER A 77 -13.86 -9.19 -11.23
C SER A 77 -12.46 -8.99 -11.83
N PRO A 78 -11.99 -9.85 -12.76
CA PRO A 78 -10.78 -9.60 -13.54
C PRO A 78 -10.79 -8.21 -14.23
N ALA A 79 -11.95 -7.74 -14.68
CA ALA A 79 -12.08 -6.42 -15.30
C ALA A 79 -11.90 -5.28 -14.29
N ALA A 80 -12.38 -5.43 -13.04
CA ALA A 80 -12.12 -4.47 -11.97
C ALA A 80 -10.62 -4.39 -11.60
N TRP A 81 -9.93 -5.54 -11.56
CA TRP A 81 -8.48 -5.57 -11.36
C TRP A 81 -7.72 -4.91 -12.50
N ALA A 82 -8.13 -5.14 -13.76
CA ALA A 82 -7.55 -4.45 -14.90
C ALA A 82 -7.83 -2.92 -14.85
N ALA A 83 -9.03 -2.50 -14.46
CA ALA A 83 -9.34 -1.09 -14.28
C ALA A 83 -8.46 -0.43 -13.19
N ALA A 84 -8.19 -1.15 -12.09
CA ALA A 84 -7.25 -0.71 -11.06
C ALA A 84 -5.82 -0.59 -11.63
N GLY A 85 -5.36 -1.57 -12.41
CA GLY A 85 -4.08 -1.50 -13.13
C GLY A 85 -3.96 -0.26 -14.02
N ALA A 86 -5.03 0.07 -14.76
CA ALA A 86 -5.08 1.26 -15.60
C ALA A 86 -5.06 2.57 -14.76
N ALA A 87 -5.70 2.58 -13.60
CA ALA A 87 -5.65 3.72 -12.68
C ALA A 87 -4.23 3.91 -12.09
N ILE A 88 -3.58 2.83 -11.70
CA ILE A 88 -2.17 2.83 -11.23
C ILE A 88 -1.26 3.36 -12.34
N ARG A 89 -1.45 2.94 -13.59
CA ARG A 89 -0.67 3.47 -14.71
C ARG A 89 -0.82 4.97 -14.86
N LYS A 90 -2.05 5.50 -14.79
CA LYS A 90 -2.29 6.94 -14.86
C LYS A 90 -1.57 7.69 -13.73
N LEU A 91 -1.55 7.11 -12.52
CA LEU A 91 -0.82 7.69 -11.40
C LEU A 91 0.69 7.75 -11.68
N HIS A 92 1.27 6.65 -12.14
CA HIS A 92 2.71 6.57 -12.41
C HIS A 92 3.18 7.46 -13.58
N ASP A 93 2.30 7.77 -14.53
CA ASP A 93 2.57 8.67 -15.65
C ASP A 93 2.36 10.15 -15.30
N ALA A 94 1.84 10.46 -14.11
CA ALA A 94 1.60 11.82 -13.68
C ALA A 94 2.92 12.58 -13.35
N PRO A 95 2.90 13.91 -13.34
CA PRO A 95 4.03 14.69 -12.85
C PRO A 95 4.43 14.29 -11.42
N LEU A 96 5.72 14.21 -11.19
CA LEU A 96 6.25 13.81 -9.89
C LEU A 96 5.87 14.81 -8.79
N PRO A 97 5.41 14.35 -7.62
CA PRO A 97 5.26 15.21 -6.45
C PRO A 97 6.63 15.75 -5.98
N SER A 98 6.60 16.78 -5.15
CA SER A 98 7.83 17.49 -4.74
C SER A 98 8.72 16.71 -3.78
N ARG A 99 8.19 15.67 -3.15
CA ARG A 99 8.88 14.90 -2.08
C ARG A 99 9.05 13.42 -2.44
N PRO A 100 10.10 12.76 -1.90
CA PRO A 100 10.19 11.30 -1.96
C PRO A 100 9.04 10.67 -1.16
N GLY A 101 8.45 9.60 -1.69
CA GLY A 101 7.51 8.77 -0.99
C GLY A 101 8.17 7.60 -0.26
N GLN A 102 7.36 6.73 0.33
CA GLN A 102 7.84 5.52 1.01
C GLN A 102 8.69 4.64 0.08
N ALA A 103 8.26 4.48 -1.18
CA ALA A 103 8.97 3.75 -2.21
C ALA A 103 10.19 4.48 -2.79
N GLY A 104 10.45 5.72 -2.38
CA GLY A 104 11.53 6.58 -2.90
C GLY A 104 12.77 6.63 -2.02
N ARG A 105 12.88 5.74 -1.03
CA ARG A 105 14.09 5.65 -0.19
C ARG A 105 15.30 5.27 -1.04
N SER A 106 16.47 5.78 -0.67
CA SER A 106 17.70 5.37 -1.36
C SER A 106 17.96 3.87 -1.18
N ILE A 107 18.53 3.23 -2.19
CA ILE A 107 18.88 1.79 -2.12
C ILE A 107 19.74 1.50 -0.89
N VAL A 108 20.69 2.39 -0.56
CA VAL A 108 21.57 2.22 0.62
C VAL A 108 20.75 2.23 1.92
N ALA A 109 19.76 3.12 2.03
CA ALA A 109 18.90 3.17 3.22
C ALA A 109 17.98 1.93 3.30
N LEU A 110 17.42 1.48 2.16
CA LEU A 110 16.61 0.26 2.11
C LEU A 110 17.40 -1.00 2.48
N VAL A 111 18.65 -1.12 2.02
CA VAL A 111 19.53 -2.25 2.39
C VAL A 111 19.78 -2.26 3.89
N ALA A 112 20.19 -1.11 4.46
CA ALA A 112 20.47 -1.02 5.89
C ALA A 112 19.24 -1.35 6.73
N GLU A 113 18.07 -0.79 6.40
CA GLU A 113 16.83 -1.06 7.11
C GLU A 113 16.41 -2.53 6.98
N LEU A 114 16.52 -3.12 5.78
CA LEU A 114 16.21 -4.53 5.56
C LEU A 114 17.12 -5.46 6.37
N ASP A 115 18.41 -5.17 6.43
CA ASP A 115 19.36 -5.98 7.21
C ASP A 115 19.06 -5.89 8.71
N ASP A 116 18.78 -4.68 9.24
CA ASP A 116 18.39 -4.45 10.64
C ASP A 116 17.07 -5.18 10.98
N GLU A 117 16.04 -5.07 10.13
CA GLU A 117 14.75 -5.75 10.35
C GLU A 117 14.88 -7.27 10.26
N CYS A 118 15.66 -7.81 9.33
CA CYS A 118 15.94 -9.24 9.24
C CYS A 118 16.58 -9.77 10.53
N GLU A 119 17.54 -9.04 11.11
CA GLU A 119 18.14 -9.41 12.38
C GLU A 119 17.11 -9.39 13.51
N LEU A 120 16.28 -8.35 13.61
CA LEU A 120 15.25 -8.20 14.63
C LEU A 120 14.15 -9.27 14.52
N LEU A 121 13.73 -9.63 13.31
CA LEU A 121 12.74 -10.68 13.07
C LEU A 121 13.21 -12.04 13.61
N VAL A 122 14.50 -12.36 13.44
CA VAL A 122 15.09 -13.61 13.92
C VAL A 122 15.38 -13.57 15.43
N THR A 123 16.02 -12.49 15.92
CA THR A 123 16.43 -12.38 17.33
C THR A 123 15.26 -12.29 18.27
N ASN A 124 14.17 -11.66 17.86
CA ASN A 124 12.92 -11.57 18.62
C ASN A 124 12.03 -12.82 18.44
N GLY A 125 12.45 -13.80 17.64
CA GLY A 125 11.68 -15.03 17.40
C GLY A 125 10.36 -14.80 16.65
N VAL A 126 10.24 -13.70 15.90
CA VAL A 126 9.03 -13.40 15.11
C VAL A 126 8.92 -14.31 13.90
N LEU A 127 10.03 -14.52 13.18
CA LEU A 127 10.10 -15.43 12.03
C LEU A 127 11.29 -16.39 12.13
N PRO A 128 11.19 -17.60 11.52
CA PRO A 128 12.31 -18.53 11.40
C PRO A 128 13.46 -17.96 10.56
N ALA A 129 14.70 -18.23 10.95
CA ALA A 129 15.90 -17.71 10.30
C ALA A 129 16.04 -18.14 8.82
N ASP A 130 15.62 -19.35 8.48
CA ASP A 130 15.64 -19.88 7.11
C ASP A 130 14.65 -19.14 6.20
N LEU A 131 13.44 -18.83 6.72
CA LEU A 131 12.45 -18.04 6.02
C LEU A 131 12.96 -16.61 5.74
N VAL A 132 13.53 -15.96 6.76
CA VAL A 132 14.09 -14.60 6.63
C VAL A 132 15.25 -14.58 5.63
N THR A 133 16.20 -15.50 5.76
CA THR A 133 17.40 -15.58 4.89
C THR A 133 16.99 -15.75 3.42
N ARG A 134 16.06 -16.64 3.13
CA ARG A 134 15.61 -16.88 1.75
C ARG A 134 14.90 -15.66 1.17
N ASN A 135 13.97 -15.08 1.90
CA ASN A 135 13.25 -13.90 1.42
C ASN A 135 14.14 -12.66 1.32
N ARG A 136 15.17 -12.54 2.18
CA ARG A 136 16.20 -11.51 2.03
C ARG A 136 16.96 -11.64 0.71
N GLN A 137 17.24 -12.88 0.25
CA GLN A 137 17.86 -13.13 -1.06
C GLN A 137 16.91 -12.79 -2.22
N VAL A 138 15.62 -13.17 -2.12
CA VAL A 138 14.61 -12.80 -3.13
C VAL A 138 14.50 -11.28 -3.23
N ALA A 139 14.48 -10.58 -2.11
CA ALA A 139 14.36 -9.12 -2.04
C ALA A 139 15.49 -8.35 -2.77
N GLU A 140 16.65 -8.98 -3.03
CA GLU A 140 17.78 -8.35 -3.73
C GLU A 140 17.41 -7.80 -5.11
N ALA A 141 16.52 -8.47 -5.84
CA ALA A 141 16.09 -8.02 -7.16
C ALA A 141 15.30 -6.69 -7.11
N ALA A 142 14.70 -6.32 -5.98
CA ALA A 142 14.08 -5.01 -5.80
C ALA A 142 15.10 -3.89 -5.49
N LEU A 143 16.30 -4.24 -5.01
CA LEU A 143 17.36 -3.31 -4.63
C LEU A 143 18.18 -2.86 -5.85
N ARG A 144 17.53 -2.36 -6.86
CA ARG A 144 18.09 -1.88 -8.13
C ARG A 144 17.76 -0.40 -8.35
N PRO A 145 18.51 0.32 -9.21
CA PRO A 145 18.09 1.64 -9.66
C PRO A 145 16.73 1.57 -10.37
N TRP A 146 15.87 2.57 -10.14
CA TRP A 146 14.59 2.74 -10.81
C TRP A 146 14.42 4.17 -11.31
N THR A 147 13.54 4.35 -12.29
CA THR A 147 13.07 5.68 -12.70
C THR A 147 11.96 6.09 -11.74
N PRO A 148 12.05 7.25 -11.08
CA PRO A 148 11.01 7.71 -10.17
C PRO A 148 9.66 7.86 -10.90
N ALA A 149 8.59 7.39 -10.24
CA ALA A 149 7.21 7.60 -10.61
C ALA A 149 6.45 8.25 -9.44
N PHE A 150 5.28 8.82 -9.69
CA PHE A 150 4.38 9.20 -8.62
C PHE A 150 3.73 7.95 -8.06
N THR A 151 4.13 7.52 -6.88
CA THR A 151 3.62 6.33 -6.21
C THR A 151 2.64 6.69 -5.10
N HIS A 152 1.71 5.80 -4.84
CA HIS A 152 0.81 5.86 -3.68
C HIS A 152 1.56 5.53 -2.37
N GLY A 153 2.48 4.57 -2.44
CA GLY A 153 3.35 4.19 -1.33
C GLY A 153 2.78 3.16 -0.34
N ASP A 154 1.45 2.98 -0.28
CA ASP A 154 0.77 1.92 0.48
C ASP A 154 -0.52 1.49 -0.24
N LEU A 155 -0.40 1.12 -1.52
CA LEU A 155 -1.54 0.80 -2.37
C LEU A 155 -2.03 -0.63 -2.13
N GLN A 156 -2.95 -0.78 -1.21
CA GLN A 156 -3.58 -2.05 -0.88
C GLN A 156 -4.96 -2.18 -1.55
N ILE A 157 -5.45 -3.41 -1.72
CA ILE A 157 -6.79 -3.65 -2.30
C ILE A 157 -7.93 -3.01 -1.49
N ALA A 158 -7.73 -2.82 -0.19
CA ALA A 158 -8.66 -2.13 0.71
C ALA A 158 -8.71 -0.61 0.45
N HIS A 159 -7.73 -0.07 -0.26
CA HIS A 159 -7.64 1.36 -0.57
C HIS A 159 -8.24 1.72 -1.95
N VAL A 160 -8.55 0.73 -2.80
CA VAL A 160 -9.13 0.94 -4.12
C VAL A 160 -10.62 0.63 -4.10
N PHE A 161 -11.44 1.66 -4.40
CA PHE A 161 -12.89 1.56 -4.47
C PHE A 161 -13.34 1.33 -5.90
N VAL A 162 -14.35 0.47 -6.08
CA VAL A 162 -14.94 0.13 -7.37
C VAL A 162 -16.46 0.12 -7.29
N ASP A 163 -17.11 0.46 -8.43
CA ASP A 163 -18.53 0.22 -8.67
C ASP A 163 -18.65 -0.61 -9.96
N GLY A 164 -19.01 -1.88 -9.81
CA GLY A 164 -18.84 -2.86 -10.88
C GLY A 164 -17.37 -3.01 -11.26
N ASP A 165 -17.06 -2.72 -12.52
CA ASP A 165 -15.69 -2.81 -13.07
C ASP A 165 -14.98 -1.43 -13.13
N GLU A 166 -15.58 -0.36 -12.61
CA GLU A 166 -15.01 0.99 -12.67
C GLU A 166 -14.37 1.37 -11.33
N VAL A 167 -13.16 1.92 -11.38
CA VAL A 167 -12.50 2.50 -10.18
C VAL A 167 -13.17 3.82 -9.86
N THR A 168 -13.79 3.90 -8.68
CA THR A 168 -14.48 5.10 -8.19
C THR A 168 -13.59 5.97 -7.30
N GLY A 169 -12.47 5.42 -6.81
CA GLY A 169 -11.47 6.22 -6.12
C GLY A 169 -10.44 5.41 -5.35
N ILE A 170 -9.40 6.12 -4.94
CA ILE A 170 -8.29 5.58 -4.14
C ILE A 170 -8.15 6.44 -2.88
N ILE A 171 -7.97 5.78 -1.72
CA ILE A 171 -7.87 6.41 -0.39
C ILE A 171 -6.49 6.16 0.23
N ASP A 172 -6.20 6.87 1.32
CA ASP A 172 -5.03 6.69 2.20
C ASP A 172 -3.68 7.02 1.55
N TRP A 173 -3.53 8.27 1.14
CA TRP A 173 -2.40 8.83 0.42
C TRP A 173 -1.25 9.32 1.31
N SER A 174 -1.24 8.96 2.61
CA SER A 174 -0.27 9.49 3.58
C SER A 174 1.19 9.10 3.30
N GLU A 175 1.42 8.04 2.51
CA GLU A 175 2.75 7.54 2.14
C GLU A 175 3.14 7.88 0.69
N ALA A 176 2.32 8.71 0.02
CA ALA A 176 2.51 9.02 -1.38
C ALA A 176 3.75 9.90 -1.64
N GLY A 177 4.33 9.73 -2.82
CA GLY A 177 5.49 10.51 -3.23
C GLY A 177 6.20 9.95 -4.46
N GLN A 178 7.47 10.32 -4.64
CA GLN A 178 8.30 9.74 -5.70
C GLN A 178 8.81 8.37 -5.27
N GLY A 179 8.71 7.35 -6.13
CA GLY A 179 9.17 6.01 -5.81
C GLY A 179 9.29 5.07 -7.01
N ASP A 180 9.54 3.79 -6.73
CA ASP A 180 9.53 2.73 -7.74
C ASP A 180 8.08 2.34 -8.08
N ALA A 181 7.68 2.48 -9.34
CA ALA A 181 6.36 2.08 -9.84
C ALA A 181 6.02 0.62 -9.51
N LEU A 182 7.00 -0.29 -9.54
CA LEU A 182 6.77 -1.70 -9.26
C LEU A 182 6.49 -1.99 -7.78
N TYR A 183 6.85 -1.07 -6.88
CA TYR A 183 6.46 -1.15 -5.47
C TYR A 183 4.94 -1.05 -5.28
N ASP A 184 4.28 -0.10 -5.97
CA ASP A 184 2.82 0.03 -5.88
C ASP A 184 2.12 -1.19 -6.45
N LEU A 185 2.58 -1.71 -7.61
CA LEU A 185 2.03 -2.94 -8.19
C LEU A 185 2.21 -4.14 -7.25
N ALA A 186 3.37 -4.25 -6.61
CA ALA A 186 3.64 -5.29 -5.62
C ALA A 186 2.74 -5.14 -4.38
N THR A 187 2.61 -3.94 -3.82
CA THR A 187 1.76 -3.71 -2.64
C THR A 187 0.30 -4.01 -2.97
N PHE A 188 -0.16 -3.65 -4.17
CA PHE A 188 -1.53 -3.88 -4.63
C PHE A 188 -1.85 -5.37 -4.84
N THR A 189 -0.89 -6.15 -5.29
CA THR A 189 -1.07 -7.58 -5.58
C THR A 189 -0.56 -8.52 -4.48
N LEU A 190 -0.11 -7.97 -3.35
CA LEU A 190 0.36 -8.74 -2.20
C LEU A 190 -0.75 -9.69 -1.71
N GLY A 191 -0.47 -10.99 -1.69
CA GLY A 191 -1.45 -12.02 -1.32
C GLY A 191 -2.53 -12.31 -2.37
N HIS A 192 -2.42 -11.72 -3.57
CA HIS A 192 -3.35 -11.85 -4.68
C HIS A 192 -2.62 -12.08 -6.02
N GLU A 193 -1.63 -12.97 -6.01
CA GLU A 193 -0.82 -13.29 -7.22
C GLU A 193 -1.70 -13.77 -8.38
N GLU A 194 -2.84 -14.39 -8.09
CA GLU A 194 -3.81 -14.86 -9.10
C GLU A 194 -4.41 -13.74 -9.95
N HIS A 195 -4.35 -12.49 -9.49
CA HIS A 195 -4.83 -11.30 -10.20
C HIS A 195 -3.72 -10.45 -10.80
N LEU A 196 -2.45 -10.85 -10.66
CA LEU A 196 -1.32 -10.06 -11.15
C LEU A 196 -1.40 -9.84 -12.66
N ASP A 197 -1.77 -10.88 -13.42
CA ASP A 197 -1.92 -10.78 -14.88
C ASP A 197 -3.04 -9.81 -15.27
N ASP A 198 -4.17 -9.81 -14.56
CA ASP A 198 -5.27 -8.86 -14.79
C ASP A 198 -4.80 -7.42 -14.58
N VAL A 199 -4.06 -7.16 -13.49
CA VAL A 199 -3.49 -5.83 -13.20
C VAL A 199 -2.52 -5.39 -14.32
N ILE A 200 -1.65 -6.28 -14.78
CA ILE A 200 -0.68 -5.97 -15.83
C ILE A 200 -1.38 -5.66 -17.16
N VAL A 201 -2.42 -6.41 -17.50
CA VAL A 201 -3.25 -6.11 -18.68
C VAL A 201 -3.80 -4.68 -18.62
N GLY A 202 -4.32 -4.27 -17.48
CA GLY A 202 -4.80 -2.90 -17.29
C GLY A 202 -3.70 -1.85 -17.25
N TYR A 203 -2.57 -2.18 -16.64
CA TYR A 203 -1.39 -1.30 -16.56
C TYR A 203 -0.78 -1.02 -17.94
N GLY A 204 -0.89 -1.97 -18.87
CA GLY A 204 -0.67 -1.74 -20.31
C GLY A 204 0.77 -1.64 -20.75
N THR A 205 1.75 -2.05 -19.93
CA THR A 205 3.17 -2.15 -20.28
C THR A 205 3.77 -3.40 -19.67
N ASP A 206 4.81 -3.92 -20.32
CA ASP A 206 5.60 -5.01 -19.77
C ASP A 206 6.25 -4.54 -18.44
N VAL A 207 6.17 -5.40 -17.43
CA VAL A 207 6.77 -5.21 -16.11
C VAL A 207 7.64 -6.41 -15.76
N ASP A 208 8.65 -6.18 -14.95
CA ASP A 208 9.50 -7.25 -14.43
C ASP A 208 8.82 -7.93 -13.24
N LEU A 209 8.28 -9.13 -13.47
CA LEU A 209 7.57 -9.91 -12.44
C LEU A 209 8.48 -10.35 -11.30
N ASP A 210 9.75 -10.61 -11.59
CA ASP A 210 10.71 -11.02 -10.55
C ASP A 210 10.97 -9.85 -9.58
N VAL A 211 10.96 -8.62 -10.10
CA VAL A 211 11.05 -7.42 -9.26
C VAL A 211 9.78 -7.21 -8.43
N ILE A 212 8.60 -7.48 -8.98
CA ILE A 212 7.34 -7.41 -8.20
C ILE A 212 7.38 -8.43 -7.05
N ARG A 213 7.77 -9.68 -7.30
CA ARG A 213 7.93 -10.71 -6.28
C ARG A 213 9.01 -10.35 -5.25
N ALA A 214 10.10 -9.73 -5.69
CA ALA A 214 11.13 -9.24 -4.80
C ALA A 214 10.62 -8.12 -3.87
N TRP A 215 9.75 -7.23 -4.37
CA TRP A 215 9.07 -6.22 -3.55
C TRP A 215 8.09 -6.85 -2.56
N TRP A 216 7.38 -7.95 -2.90
CA TRP A 216 6.58 -8.68 -1.92
C TRP A 216 7.43 -9.15 -0.74
N SER A 217 8.57 -9.78 -1.01
CA SER A 217 9.48 -10.23 0.04
C SER A 217 10.06 -9.08 0.84
N LEU A 218 10.58 -8.04 0.17
CA LEU A 218 11.19 -6.88 0.81
C LEU A 218 10.20 -6.15 1.72
N ARG A 219 9.03 -5.78 1.17
CA ARG A 219 7.99 -5.09 1.94
C ARG A 219 7.53 -5.91 3.14
N SER A 220 7.25 -7.20 2.92
CA SER A 220 6.81 -8.08 4.00
C SER A 220 7.83 -8.20 5.13
N LEU A 221 9.12 -8.35 4.82
CA LEU A 221 10.17 -8.37 5.83
C LEU A 221 10.24 -7.07 6.63
N LEU A 222 10.06 -5.91 5.99
CA LEU A 222 10.10 -4.61 6.65
C LEU A 222 8.89 -4.34 7.56
N VAL A 223 7.70 -4.92 7.26
CA VAL A 223 6.47 -4.52 7.97
C VAL A 223 5.97 -5.55 8.98
N VAL A 224 6.37 -6.83 8.90
CA VAL A 224 5.84 -7.91 9.76
C VAL A 224 5.97 -7.58 11.25
N ARG A 225 7.12 -7.10 11.71
CA ARG A 225 7.32 -6.75 13.12
C ARG A 225 6.43 -5.60 13.55
N TRP A 226 6.36 -4.54 12.73
CA TRP A 226 5.49 -3.40 12.99
C TRP A 226 4.02 -3.81 13.09
N LEU A 227 3.54 -4.69 12.20
CA LEU A 227 2.17 -5.20 12.22
C LEU A 227 1.87 -5.91 13.54
N VAL A 228 2.76 -6.81 13.99
CA VAL A 228 2.62 -7.51 15.28
C VAL A 228 2.58 -6.52 16.44
N GLU A 229 3.49 -5.54 16.48
CA GLU A 229 3.57 -4.53 17.55
C GLU A 229 2.32 -3.64 17.62
N HIS A 230 1.61 -3.45 16.49
CA HIS A 230 0.39 -2.63 16.41
C HIS A 230 -0.91 -3.45 16.46
N GLY A 231 -0.81 -4.77 16.77
CA GLY A 231 -1.97 -5.64 16.98
C GLY A 231 -2.65 -6.16 15.70
N PHE A 232 -1.96 -6.07 14.56
CA PHE A 232 -2.38 -6.72 13.32
C PHE A 232 -1.86 -8.16 13.25
N ASP A 233 -2.51 -9.00 12.45
CA ASP A 233 -2.09 -10.39 12.24
C ASP A 233 -1.46 -10.59 10.86
N PRO A 234 -0.11 -10.49 10.72
CA PRO A 234 0.56 -10.73 9.46
C PRO A 234 0.65 -12.23 9.10
N PHE A 235 0.20 -13.13 9.99
CA PHE A 235 0.25 -14.59 9.79
C PHE A 235 -1.04 -15.13 9.17
N ALA A 236 -2.08 -14.32 9.04
CA ALA A 236 -3.33 -14.72 8.42
C ALA A 236 -3.12 -15.12 6.95
N PRO A 237 -3.96 -16.01 6.39
CA PRO A 237 -3.87 -16.39 4.97
C PRO A 237 -3.89 -15.16 4.05
N GLY A 238 -3.02 -15.14 3.04
CA GLY A 238 -2.89 -14.02 2.11
C GLY A 238 -2.21 -12.76 2.67
N CYS A 239 -1.78 -12.77 3.94
CA CYS A 239 -0.99 -11.69 4.53
C CYS A 239 0.52 -11.91 4.36
N GLU A 240 1.33 -10.99 4.89
CA GLU A 240 2.76 -10.88 4.66
C GLU A 240 3.54 -12.19 4.89
N VAL A 241 3.27 -12.91 5.99
CA VAL A 241 4.01 -14.14 6.32
C VAL A 241 3.61 -15.30 5.40
N ASP A 242 2.36 -15.35 4.96
CA ASP A 242 1.90 -16.34 3.98
C ASP A 242 2.56 -16.10 2.62
N VAL A 243 2.66 -14.84 2.21
CA VAL A 243 3.40 -14.43 1.00
C VAL A 243 4.89 -14.80 1.11
N LEU A 244 5.55 -14.52 2.24
CA LEU A 244 6.95 -14.94 2.45
C LEU A 244 7.13 -16.45 2.33
N ARG A 245 6.16 -17.26 2.78
CA ARG A 245 6.18 -18.72 2.65
C ARG A 245 5.97 -19.18 1.21
N SER A 246 5.16 -18.49 0.43
CA SER A 246 4.91 -18.82 -0.98
C SER A 246 6.12 -18.64 -1.88
N GLN A 247 7.09 -17.78 -1.48
CA GLN A 247 8.35 -17.55 -2.19
C GLN A 247 9.44 -18.61 -1.87
N MET A 248 9.05 -19.69 -1.20
CA MET A 248 9.98 -20.76 -0.78
C MET A 248 10.14 -21.86 -1.89
#